data_8cf71ad7db25ad913af1725de9601466
#
_entry.id   8cf71ad7db25ad913af1725de9601466
#
_cell.length_a   1.000
_cell.length_b   1.000
_cell.length_c   1.000
_cell.angle_alpha   90.00
_cell.angle_beta   90.00
_cell.angle_gamma   90.00
#
_symmetry.space_group_name_H-M   'P 1'
#
loop_
_entity.id
_entity.type
_entity.pdbx_description
1 polymer ?
#
loop_
_entity_poly.entity_id
_entity_poly.type
_entity_poly.pdbx_seq_one_letter_code
_entity_poly.pdbx_strand_id
1 'polypeptide(L)'
;NEQMIDWIDHITKSHGKKVKFLNFKEARERLTKNLLGGQPLKDINGQDNGVRLLDLDNDGFMDVVIGNEHIQQTRLWNPKTQKWEISHFPFRIVQKDSKGNSEETGAKFGILQPNGYASVFISNKSIKGIWDFNGNTWTQNNANIKGLELNKQMIQTSVNGQDNGIRLRDTNNDGICEIIISNFKDQGVFSLNKTQNKWIKLRFNLPKNVSITRKDGRDNGVRFVDINEDNYLDIIHSNEKQYSLHLFVPNPILGWGVGWS
;
A
#
# COMPACT_ATOMS: atom_id res chain seq x y z
N ASN A 1 1.62 -26.71 -29.10
CA ASN A 1 1.79 -27.62 -27.95
C ASN A 1 3.26 -27.98 -27.69
N GLU A 2 4.10 -28.18 -28.72
CA GLU A 2 5.53 -28.50 -28.59
C GLU A 2 6.30 -27.41 -27.83
N GLN A 3 6.15 -26.15 -28.21
CA GLN A 3 6.80 -25.02 -27.54
C GLN A 3 6.50 -24.94 -26.02
N MET A 4 5.29 -25.29 -25.61
CA MET A 4 4.92 -25.32 -24.21
C MET A 4 5.61 -26.49 -23.46
N ILE A 5 5.74 -27.63 -24.11
CA ILE A 5 6.46 -28.79 -23.57
C ILE A 5 7.94 -28.45 -23.40
N ASP A 6 8.57 -27.90 -24.44
CA ASP A 6 9.96 -27.47 -24.43
C ASP A 6 10.23 -26.44 -23.31
N TRP A 7 9.29 -25.51 -23.10
CA TRP A 7 9.38 -24.50 -22.05
C TRP A 7 9.27 -25.13 -20.65
N ILE A 8 8.33 -26.07 -20.44
CA ILE A 8 8.18 -26.81 -19.18
C ILE A 8 9.42 -27.62 -18.88
N ASP A 9 9.95 -28.33 -19.88
CA ASP A 9 11.15 -29.14 -19.76
C ASP A 9 12.37 -28.27 -19.44
N HIS A 10 12.52 -27.13 -20.14
CA HIS A 10 13.59 -26.18 -19.84
C HIS A 10 13.53 -25.65 -18.39
N ILE A 11 12.35 -25.23 -17.92
CA ILE A 11 12.17 -24.75 -16.54
C ILE A 11 12.47 -25.87 -15.53
N THR A 12 11.93 -27.06 -15.76
CA THR A 12 12.14 -28.21 -14.88
C THR A 12 13.62 -28.58 -14.80
N LYS A 13 14.32 -28.57 -15.93
CA LYS A 13 15.75 -28.88 -16.02
C LYS A 13 16.61 -27.79 -15.37
N SER A 14 16.27 -26.52 -15.57
CA SER A 14 17.05 -25.37 -15.07
C SER A 14 16.84 -25.10 -13.58
N HIS A 15 15.64 -25.32 -13.08
CA HIS A 15 15.24 -24.93 -11.72
C HIS A 15 14.87 -26.11 -10.81
N GLY A 16 14.63 -27.30 -11.39
CA GLY A 16 14.36 -28.55 -10.64
C GLY A 16 13.21 -28.39 -9.62
N LYS A 17 13.48 -28.77 -8.37
CA LYS A 17 12.48 -28.72 -7.29
C LYS A 17 12.10 -27.30 -6.84
N LYS A 18 12.77 -26.25 -7.31
CA LYS A 18 12.45 -24.84 -7.00
C LYS A 18 11.17 -24.36 -7.70
N VAL A 19 10.75 -25.04 -8.77
CA VAL A 19 9.54 -24.71 -9.53
C VAL A 19 8.56 -25.87 -9.41
N LYS A 20 7.29 -25.54 -9.22
CA LYS A 20 6.19 -26.49 -9.24
C LYS A 20 5.08 -25.98 -10.14
N PHE A 21 4.72 -26.78 -11.11
CA PHE A 21 3.56 -26.51 -11.96
C PHE A 21 2.29 -26.87 -11.18
N LEU A 22 1.37 -25.93 -11.11
CA LEU A 22 0.12 -26.06 -10.38
C LEU A 22 -1.04 -25.67 -11.29
N ASN A 23 -2.17 -26.34 -11.15
CA ASN A 23 -3.41 -25.81 -11.68
C ASN A 23 -3.94 -24.66 -10.78
N PHE A 24 -4.92 -23.90 -11.25
CA PHE A 24 -5.45 -22.73 -10.51
C PHE A 24 -6.01 -23.11 -9.13
N LYS A 25 -6.64 -24.27 -8.99
CA LYS A 25 -7.16 -24.74 -7.70
C LYS A 25 -6.03 -25.01 -6.71
N GLU A 26 -5.02 -25.74 -7.13
CA GLU A 26 -3.85 -26.05 -6.31
C GLU A 26 -3.07 -24.78 -5.94
N ALA A 27 -2.91 -23.84 -6.86
CA ALA A 27 -2.29 -22.55 -6.61
C ALA A 27 -3.06 -21.75 -5.56
N ARG A 28 -4.39 -21.65 -5.71
CA ARG A 28 -5.27 -20.97 -4.74
C ARG A 28 -5.20 -21.62 -3.36
N GLU A 29 -5.29 -22.93 -3.27
CA GLU A 29 -5.23 -23.67 -2.01
C GLU A 29 -3.89 -23.45 -1.28
N ARG A 30 -2.78 -23.48 -2.04
CA ARG A 30 -1.45 -23.21 -1.48
C ARG A 30 -1.26 -21.77 -1.03
N LEU A 31 -1.68 -20.82 -1.84
CA LEU A 31 -1.65 -19.39 -1.47
C LEU A 31 -2.44 -19.17 -0.17
N THR A 32 -3.68 -19.64 -0.13
CA THR A 32 -4.53 -19.44 1.04
C THR A 32 -3.94 -20.13 2.29
N LYS A 33 -3.53 -21.39 2.17
CA LYS A 33 -3.08 -22.20 3.32
C LYS A 33 -1.69 -21.78 3.81
N ASN A 34 -0.74 -21.62 2.90
CA ASN A 34 0.67 -21.43 3.28
C ASN A 34 1.02 -19.94 3.43
N LEU A 35 0.79 -19.14 2.39
CA LEU A 35 1.13 -17.72 2.40
C LEU A 35 0.20 -16.97 3.35
N LEU A 36 -1.10 -17.06 3.14
CA LEU A 36 -2.09 -16.26 3.86
C LEU A 36 -2.50 -16.84 5.23
N GLY A 37 -1.91 -17.96 5.65
CA GLY A 37 -2.22 -18.57 6.95
C GLY A 37 -3.68 -19.00 7.11
N GLY A 38 -4.33 -19.39 6.02
CA GLY A 38 -5.73 -19.77 5.99
C GLY A 38 -6.71 -18.58 5.83
N GLN A 39 -6.21 -17.34 5.71
CA GLN A 39 -7.02 -16.13 5.56
C GLN A 39 -7.06 -15.71 4.09
N PRO A 40 -8.18 -15.87 3.38
CA PRO A 40 -8.28 -15.43 1.99
C PRO A 40 -8.27 -13.89 1.88
N LEU A 41 -7.81 -13.37 0.75
CA LEU A 41 -7.83 -11.92 0.46
C LEU A 41 -9.25 -11.34 0.45
N LYS A 42 -10.21 -12.16 0.03
CA LYS A 42 -11.64 -11.83 0.00
C LYS A 42 -12.41 -12.82 0.87
N ASP A 43 -13.40 -12.33 1.60
CA ASP A 43 -14.31 -13.17 2.35
C ASP A 43 -15.27 -13.96 1.42
N ILE A 44 -16.17 -14.75 2.00
CA ILE A 44 -17.12 -15.58 1.24
C ILE A 44 -18.08 -14.73 0.38
N ASN A 45 -18.30 -13.47 0.73
CA ASN A 45 -19.14 -12.52 0.01
C ASN A 45 -18.35 -11.71 -1.03
N GLY A 46 -17.06 -12.02 -1.25
CA GLY A 46 -16.17 -11.29 -2.15
C GLY A 46 -15.70 -9.92 -1.63
N GLN A 47 -15.94 -9.62 -0.36
CA GLN A 47 -15.52 -8.38 0.29
C GLN A 47 -14.07 -8.47 0.78
N ASP A 48 -13.44 -7.32 0.98
CA ASP A 48 -12.09 -7.24 1.55
C ASP A 48 -12.05 -7.91 2.94
N ASN A 49 -11.12 -8.82 3.13
CA ASN A 49 -10.92 -9.56 4.37
C ASN A 49 -9.76 -9.01 5.23
N GLY A 50 -9.28 -7.82 4.92
CA GLY A 50 -8.22 -7.17 5.71
C GLY A 50 -6.87 -7.87 5.62
N VAL A 51 -6.56 -8.50 4.50
CA VAL A 51 -5.26 -9.15 4.24
C VAL A 51 -4.46 -8.30 3.27
N ARG A 52 -3.21 -8.01 3.60
CA ARG A 52 -2.28 -7.24 2.76
C ARG A 52 -0.97 -8.01 2.59
N LEU A 53 -0.44 -7.96 1.36
CA LEU A 53 0.87 -8.51 1.02
C LEU A 53 1.80 -7.36 0.70
N LEU A 54 2.94 -7.33 1.36
CA LEU A 54 3.98 -6.33 1.16
C LEU A 54 5.29 -6.87 1.75
N ASP A 55 6.41 -6.35 1.30
CA ASP A 55 7.71 -6.56 1.91
C ASP A 55 7.82 -5.65 3.13
N LEU A 56 7.86 -6.21 4.34
CA LEU A 56 7.83 -5.45 5.60
C LEU A 56 9.20 -5.01 6.08
N ASP A 57 10.23 -5.81 5.82
CA ASP A 57 11.59 -5.62 6.33
C ASP A 57 12.63 -5.40 5.22
N ASN A 58 12.14 -5.18 3.98
CA ASN A 58 12.95 -4.87 2.81
C ASN A 58 13.98 -5.97 2.48
N ASP A 59 13.58 -7.22 2.65
CA ASP A 59 14.42 -8.38 2.35
C ASP A 59 14.18 -8.97 0.95
N GLY A 60 13.22 -8.41 0.20
CA GLY A 60 12.84 -8.80 -1.15
C GLY A 60 11.80 -9.93 -1.20
N PHE A 61 11.32 -10.41 -0.06
CA PHE A 61 10.23 -11.39 0.01
C PHE A 61 8.93 -10.74 0.48
N MET A 62 7.81 -11.32 0.02
CA MET A 62 6.49 -10.83 0.44
C MET A 62 6.08 -11.41 1.78
N ASP A 63 5.69 -10.52 2.67
CA ASP A 63 5.10 -10.79 3.96
C ASP A 63 3.60 -10.59 3.94
N VAL A 64 2.94 -10.90 5.05
CA VAL A 64 1.49 -10.78 5.16
C VAL A 64 1.09 -10.07 6.44
N VAL A 65 0.24 -9.06 6.30
CA VAL A 65 -0.47 -8.43 7.42
C VAL A 65 -1.94 -8.76 7.34
N ILE A 66 -2.50 -9.22 8.44
CA ILE A 66 -3.92 -9.56 8.57
C ILE A 66 -4.51 -8.71 9.69
N GLY A 67 -5.58 -7.99 9.39
CA GLY A 67 -6.28 -7.15 10.35
C GLY A 67 -7.78 -7.19 10.10
N ASN A 68 -8.48 -8.19 10.61
CA ASN A 68 -9.93 -8.33 10.53
C ASN A 68 -10.55 -8.57 11.91
N GLU A 69 -11.82 -8.93 11.97
CA GLU A 69 -12.50 -9.15 13.24
C GLU A 69 -11.99 -10.36 14.03
N HIS A 70 -11.37 -11.32 13.35
CA HIS A 70 -10.96 -12.59 13.94
C HIS A 70 -9.47 -12.63 14.23
N ILE A 71 -8.66 -12.02 13.36
CA ILE A 71 -7.20 -12.13 13.40
C ILE A 71 -6.56 -10.75 13.20
N GLN A 72 -5.59 -10.44 14.05
CA GLN A 72 -4.70 -9.29 13.96
C GLN A 72 -3.27 -9.82 14.05
N GLN A 73 -2.65 -10.03 12.87
CA GLN A 73 -1.41 -10.78 12.78
C GLN A 73 -0.49 -10.22 11.69
N THR A 74 0.79 -10.18 12.00
CA THR A 74 1.90 -10.00 11.05
C THR A 74 2.57 -11.35 10.84
N ARG A 75 2.82 -11.71 9.60
CA ARG A 75 3.52 -12.92 9.18
C ARG A 75 4.73 -12.50 8.37
N LEU A 76 5.91 -12.59 8.95
CA LEU A 76 7.20 -12.29 8.33
C LEU A 76 7.80 -13.57 7.77
N TRP A 77 8.16 -13.60 6.52
CA TRP A 77 8.82 -14.74 5.92
C TRP A 77 10.33 -14.69 6.20
N ASN A 78 10.85 -15.72 6.86
CA ASN A 78 12.30 -15.85 7.06
C ASN A 78 12.89 -16.78 5.99
N PRO A 79 13.61 -16.25 4.98
CA PRO A 79 14.14 -17.08 3.88
C PRO A 79 15.24 -18.05 4.32
N LYS A 80 15.94 -17.77 5.43
CA LYS A 80 17.01 -18.63 5.94
C LYS A 80 16.46 -19.88 6.61
N THR A 81 15.41 -19.71 7.42
CA THR A 81 14.77 -20.83 8.14
C THR A 81 13.64 -21.45 7.34
N GLN A 82 13.17 -20.76 6.26
CA GLN A 82 11.99 -21.14 5.45
C GLN A 82 10.72 -21.27 6.29
N LYS A 83 10.55 -20.38 7.25
CA LYS A 83 9.41 -20.36 8.17
C LYS A 83 8.80 -18.98 8.27
N TRP A 84 7.53 -18.96 8.65
CA TRP A 84 6.82 -17.73 9.02
C TRP A 84 7.08 -17.39 10.48
N GLU A 85 7.56 -16.20 10.72
CA GLU A 85 7.63 -15.60 12.04
C GLU A 85 6.35 -14.79 12.27
N ILE A 86 5.70 -15.05 13.41
CA ILE A 86 4.36 -14.52 13.67
C ILE A 86 4.42 -13.54 14.82
N SER A 87 3.87 -12.34 14.58
CA SER A 87 3.71 -11.32 15.61
C SER A 87 2.33 -10.66 15.54
N HIS A 88 2.03 -9.82 16.53
CA HIS A 88 0.76 -9.12 16.60
C HIS A 88 0.73 -7.90 15.65
N PHE A 89 -0.40 -7.69 14.96
CA PHE A 89 -0.70 -6.46 14.24
C PHE A 89 -1.66 -5.60 15.09
N PRO A 90 -1.39 -4.29 15.32
CA PRO A 90 -2.05 -3.55 16.41
C PRO A 90 -3.50 -3.17 16.17
N PHE A 91 -4.04 -3.27 14.94
CA PHE A 91 -5.42 -2.87 14.66
C PHE A 91 -6.04 -3.62 13.48
N ARG A 92 -7.33 -3.40 13.28
CA ARG A 92 -8.06 -3.92 12.12
C ARG A 92 -7.77 -3.07 10.89
N ILE A 93 -7.62 -3.71 9.74
CA ILE A 93 -7.56 -3.07 8.42
C ILE A 93 -8.97 -2.86 7.88
N VAL A 94 -9.84 -3.84 8.15
CA VAL A 94 -11.28 -3.78 7.86
C VAL A 94 -12.08 -4.13 9.10
N GLN A 95 -13.27 -3.57 9.19
CA GLN A 95 -14.29 -3.92 10.18
C GLN A 95 -15.62 -4.18 9.48
N LYS A 96 -16.55 -4.80 10.16
CA LYS A 96 -17.91 -4.99 9.63
C LYS A 96 -18.83 -3.90 10.16
N ASP A 97 -19.68 -3.36 9.27
CA ASP A 97 -20.80 -2.50 9.67
C ASP A 97 -21.95 -3.33 10.31
N SER A 98 -22.98 -2.67 10.76
CA SER A 98 -24.16 -3.33 11.35
C SER A 98 -24.93 -4.24 10.38
N LYS A 99 -24.65 -4.16 9.07
CA LYS A 99 -25.24 -4.99 8.02
C LYS A 99 -24.31 -6.10 7.54
N GLY A 100 -23.10 -6.21 8.12
CA GLY A 100 -22.10 -7.19 7.74
C GLY A 100 -21.25 -6.80 6.54
N ASN A 101 -21.33 -5.56 6.04
CA ASN A 101 -20.46 -5.08 4.95
C ASN A 101 -19.08 -4.71 5.50
N SER A 102 -18.04 -4.96 4.71
CA SER A 102 -16.68 -4.53 5.05
C SER A 102 -16.52 -3.02 4.89
N GLU A 103 -16.05 -2.37 5.94
CA GLU A 103 -15.65 -0.98 5.98
C GLU A 103 -14.13 -0.87 6.16
N GLU A 104 -13.49 0.06 5.45
CA GLU A 104 -12.07 0.36 5.64
C GLU A 104 -11.83 1.18 6.92
N THR A 105 -10.89 0.74 7.75
CA THR A 105 -10.39 1.54 8.88
C THR A 105 -9.43 2.64 8.43
N GLY A 106 -8.89 2.52 7.21
CA GLY A 106 -7.99 3.48 6.61
C GLY A 106 -6.50 3.19 6.84
N ALA A 107 -6.13 1.97 7.20
CA ALA A 107 -4.72 1.58 7.28
C ALA A 107 -4.05 1.66 5.90
N LYS A 108 -3.07 2.55 5.74
CA LYS A 108 -2.30 2.76 4.50
C LYS A 108 -0.83 2.42 4.79
N PHE A 109 -0.28 1.51 3.99
CA PHE A 109 1.09 1.01 4.14
C PHE A 109 2.04 1.69 3.16
N GLY A 110 3.29 1.88 3.59
CA GLY A 110 4.38 2.42 2.79
C GLY A 110 5.67 2.48 3.59
N ILE A 111 6.76 2.85 2.96
CA ILE A 111 8.06 3.05 3.61
C ILE A 111 8.13 4.50 4.10
N LEU A 112 8.12 4.71 5.42
CA LEU A 112 8.26 6.03 6.04
C LEU A 112 9.52 6.13 6.92
N GLN A 113 10.31 5.07 6.94
CA GLN A 113 11.52 4.92 7.74
C GLN A 113 12.77 4.85 6.84
N PRO A 114 13.91 5.45 7.28
CA PRO A 114 15.14 5.43 6.50
C PRO A 114 15.77 4.04 6.30
N ASN A 115 15.40 3.07 7.14
CA ASN A 115 15.88 1.68 7.05
C ASN A 115 15.14 0.85 5.97
N GLY A 116 14.14 1.43 5.29
CA GLY A 116 13.35 0.75 4.28
C GLY A 116 12.23 -0.14 4.83
N TYR A 117 12.07 -0.23 6.15
CA TYR A 117 11.01 -1.03 6.76
C TYR A 117 9.65 -0.37 6.61
N ALA A 118 8.63 -1.19 6.57
CA ALA A 118 7.27 -0.72 6.38
C ALA A 118 6.78 0.11 7.58
N SER A 119 5.94 1.07 7.28
CA SER A 119 5.13 1.81 8.24
C SER A 119 3.67 1.72 7.83
N VAL A 120 2.77 1.97 8.77
CA VAL A 120 1.35 2.12 8.50
C VAL A 120 0.85 3.45 9.04
N PHE A 121 0.24 4.22 8.18
CA PHE A 121 -0.47 5.45 8.53
C PHE A 121 -1.97 5.17 8.61
N ILE A 122 -2.58 5.54 9.73
CA ILE A 122 -4.02 5.46 9.94
C ILE A 122 -4.50 6.74 10.63
N SER A 123 -5.58 7.31 10.12
CA SER A 123 -6.23 8.49 10.70
C SER A 123 -7.72 8.42 10.40
N ASN A 124 -8.49 8.11 11.43
CA ASN A 124 -9.95 8.08 11.41
C ASN A 124 -10.51 8.69 12.70
N LYS A 125 -11.79 8.50 12.99
CA LYS A 125 -12.42 9.03 14.21
C LYS A 125 -11.83 8.46 15.50
N SER A 126 -11.35 7.21 15.47
CA SER A 126 -10.94 6.44 16.66
C SER A 126 -9.43 6.30 16.79
N ILE A 127 -8.71 6.21 15.69
CA ILE A 127 -7.27 5.91 15.67
C ILE A 127 -6.56 6.97 14.82
N LYS A 128 -5.45 7.50 15.33
CA LYS A 128 -4.62 8.48 14.62
C LYS A 128 -3.16 8.22 14.93
N GLY A 129 -2.35 8.03 13.89
CA GLY A 129 -0.90 7.87 14.07
C GLY A 129 -0.23 7.17 12.91
N ILE A 130 1.07 7.05 13.05
CA ILE A 130 1.94 6.22 12.23
C ILE A 130 2.53 5.15 13.14
N TRP A 131 2.56 3.92 12.68
CA TRP A 131 3.24 2.81 13.35
C TRP A 131 4.34 2.29 12.45
N ASP A 132 5.52 2.18 13.01
CA ASP A 132 6.72 1.70 12.36
C ASP A 132 6.96 0.24 12.70
N PHE A 133 7.23 -0.58 11.69
CA PHE A 133 7.67 -1.97 11.88
C PHE A 133 9.17 -1.99 12.17
N ASN A 134 9.60 -2.78 13.15
CA ASN A 134 11.00 -2.86 13.55
C ASN A 134 11.65 -4.22 13.25
N GLY A 135 11.02 -5.04 12.39
CA GLY A 135 11.43 -6.41 12.09
C GLY A 135 10.75 -7.46 12.95
N ASN A 136 10.02 -7.05 14.00
CA ASN A 136 9.30 -7.98 14.88
C ASN A 136 7.94 -7.44 15.32
N THR A 137 7.87 -6.19 15.71
CA THR A 137 6.66 -5.55 16.26
C THR A 137 6.38 -4.20 15.61
N TRP A 138 5.15 -3.73 15.79
CA TRP A 138 4.71 -2.40 15.37
C TRP A 138 4.74 -1.45 16.55
N THR A 139 5.45 -0.33 16.41
CA THR A 139 5.57 0.68 17.45
C THR A 139 5.00 2.01 16.96
N GLN A 140 4.12 2.61 17.75
CA GLN A 140 3.55 3.90 17.40
C GLN A 140 4.60 5.01 17.45
N ASN A 141 4.72 5.75 16.36
CA ASN A 141 5.60 6.89 16.21
C ASN A 141 4.81 8.20 16.26
N ASN A 142 4.53 8.68 17.46
CA ASN A 142 3.70 9.87 17.67
C ASN A 142 4.32 11.18 17.16
N ALA A 143 5.65 11.21 16.94
CA ALA A 143 6.33 12.39 16.41
C ALA A 143 6.05 12.61 14.92
N ASN A 144 5.73 11.54 14.20
CA ASN A 144 5.64 11.52 12.73
C ASN A 144 4.27 11.92 12.15
N ILE A 145 3.36 12.55 12.90
CA ILE A 145 2.09 13.04 12.33
C ILE A 145 2.02 14.57 12.20
N LYS A 146 3.06 15.28 12.69
CA LYS A 146 3.08 16.75 12.67
C LYS A 146 3.09 17.27 11.24
N GLY A 147 2.16 18.20 10.92
CA GLY A 147 2.08 18.84 9.61
C GLY A 147 1.18 18.13 8.61
N LEU A 148 0.61 16.97 8.93
CA LEU A 148 -0.38 16.28 8.09
C LEU A 148 -1.77 16.94 8.21
N GLU A 149 -1.85 18.20 7.77
CA GLU A 149 -3.06 19.00 7.91
C GLU A 149 -3.43 19.69 6.59
N LEU A 150 -4.72 19.70 6.29
CA LEU A 150 -5.32 20.55 5.27
C LEU A 150 -6.41 21.41 5.93
N ASN A 151 -6.43 22.71 5.63
CA ASN A 151 -7.41 23.64 6.18
C ASN A 151 -7.47 23.59 7.73
N LYS A 152 -6.31 23.47 8.40
CA LYS A 152 -6.15 23.32 9.86
C LYS A 152 -6.81 22.08 10.46
N GLN A 153 -7.12 21.08 9.64
CA GLN A 153 -7.64 19.79 10.08
C GLN A 153 -6.69 18.69 9.65
N MET A 154 -6.42 17.76 10.57
CA MET A 154 -5.62 16.58 10.26
C MET A 154 -6.28 15.78 9.13
N ILE A 155 -5.48 15.39 8.14
CA ILE A 155 -5.98 14.54 7.06
C ILE A 155 -6.43 13.18 7.59
N GLN A 156 -7.54 12.68 7.06
CA GLN A 156 -8.10 11.39 7.44
C GLN A 156 -7.89 10.36 6.33
N THR A 157 -7.46 9.16 6.69
CA THR A 157 -7.25 8.03 5.75
C THR A 157 -8.56 7.33 5.42
N SER A 158 -9.53 7.36 6.33
CA SER A 158 -10.89 6.84 6.15
C SER A 158 -11.91 7.79 6.77
N VAL A 159 -13.04 7.95 6.10
CA VAL A 159 -14.19 8.73 6.58
C VAL A 159 -15.44 7.87 6.44
N ASN A 160 -16.14 7.62 7.54
CA ASN A 160 -17.35 6.78 7.59
C ASN A 160 -17.16 5.41 6.93
N GLY A 161 -16.04 4.73 7.23
CA GLY A 161 -15.74 3.41 6.69
C GLY A 161 -15.31 3.36 5.21
N GLN A 162 -15.09 4.52 4.59
CA GLN A 162 -14.73 4.63 3.18
C GLN A 162 -13.32 5.20 3.00
N ASP A 163 -12.61 4.76 1.96
CA ASP A 163 -11.29 5.29 1.58
C ASP A 163 -11.40 6.79 1.26
N ASN A 164 -10.58 7.59 1.92
CA ASN A 164 -10.54 9.03 1.71
C ASN A 164 -9.47 9.48 0.70
N GLY A 165 -9.00 8.57 -0.16
CA GLY A 165 -8.08 8.90 -1.26
C GLY A 165 -6.65 9.18 -0.82
N ILE A 166 -6.18 8.50 0.25
CA ILE A 166 -4.78 8.59 0.66
C ILE A 166 -3.98 7.44 0.08
N ARG A 167 -2.79 7.77 -0.45
CA ARG A 167 -1.78 6.81 -0.89
C ARG A 167 -0.41 7.22 -0.37
N LEU A 168 0.40 6.22 -0.04
CA LEU A 168 1.81 6.39 0.29
C LEU A 168 2.61 5.94 -0.93
N ARG A 169 3.38 6.84 -1.53
CA ARG A 169 4.21 6.59 -2.72
C ARG A 169 5.48 7.40 -2.64
N ASP A 170 6.59 6.76 -2.89
CA ASP A 170 7.87 7.44 -3.09
C ASP A 170 7.82 8.10 -4.48
N THR A 171 7.57 9.41 -4.52
CA THR A 171 7.41 10.16 -5.76
C THR A 171 8.69 10.86 -6.20
N ASN A 172 9.68 10.94 -5.31
CA ASN A 172 10.95 11.62 -5.57
C ASN A 172 12.15 10.67 -5.58
N ASN A 173 11.88 9.37 -5.42
CA ASN A 173 12.85 8.27 -5.40
C ASN A 173 13.94 8.43 -4.33
N ASP A 174 13.57 8.91 -3.14
CA ASP A 174 14.48 9.07 -1.99
C ASP A 174 14.39 7.90 -0.99
N GLY A 175 13.59 6.89 -1.29
CA GLY A 175 13.35 5.69 -0.49
C GLY A 175 12.30 5.89 0.62
N ILE A 176 11.69 7.08 0.73
CA ILE A 176 10.64 7.38 1.70
C ILE A 176 9.38 7.86 0.98
N CYS A 177 8.26 7.25 1.27
CA CYS A 177 7.01 7.62 0.62
C CYS A 177 6.53 9.02 1.03
N GLU A 178 6.09 9.80 0.04
CA GLU A 178 5.18 10.91 0.24
C GLU A 178 3.79 10.40 0.62
N ILE A 179 3.06 11.22 1.39
CA ILE A 179 1.64 11.02 1.67
C ILE A 179 0.84 11.88 0.71
N ILE A 180 0.13 11.23 -0.19
CA ILE A 180 -0.71 11.86 -1.20
C ILE A 180 -2.16 11.75 -0.75
N ILE A 181 -2.89 12.86 -0.72
CA ILE A 181 -4.35 12.88 -0.61
C ILE A 181 -4.95 13.48 -1.86
N SER A 182 -5.91 12.79 -2.46
CA SER A 182 -6.71 13.33 -3.56
C SER A 182 -8.08 12.68 -3.60
N ASN A 183 -9.09 13.45 -3.25
CA ASN A 183 -10.50 13.07 -3.32
C ASN A 183 -11.31 14.22 -3.92
N PHE A 184 -12.64 14.12 -3.89
CA PHE A 184 -13.52 15.16 -4.46
C PHE A 184 -13.44 16.53 -3.75
N LYS A 185 -12.85 16.61 -2.55
CA LYS A 185 -12.80 17.81 -1.70
C LYS A 185 -11.38 18.31 -1.48
N ASP A 186 -10.47 17.40 -1.18
CA ASP A 186 -9.14 17.71 -0.68
C ASP A 186 -8.05 17.16 -1.60
N GLN A 187 -7.00 17.96 -1.83
CA GLN A 187 -5.80 17.55 -2.54
C GLN A 187 -4.54 18.06 -1.84
N GLY A 188 -3.52 17.23 -1.78
CA GLY A 188 -2.22 17.56 -1.23
C GLY A 188 -1.21 16.44 -1.39
N VAL A 189 0.05 16.83 -1.50
CA VAL A 189 1.20 15.93 -1.43
C VAL A 189 2.07 16.41 -0.28
N PHE A 190 2.44 15.50 0.62
CA PHE A 190 3.23 15.81 1.80
C PHE A 190 4.51 15.00 1.79
N SER A 191 5.65 15.66 1.96
CA SER A 191 6.95 15.02 2.13
C SER A 191 7.47 15.22 3.55
N LEU A 192 8.20 14.24 4.07
CA LEU A 192 8.76 14.28 5.42
C LEU A 192 10.06 15.11 5.44
N ASN A 193 10.04 16.25 6.10
CA ASN A 193 11.28 16.96 6.43
C ASN A 193 11.98 16.25 7.59
N LYS A 194 13.03 15.49 7.27
CA LYS A 194 13.80 14.68 8.23
C LYS A 194 14.46 15.53 9.32
N THR A 195 14.90 16.76 9.02
CA THR A 195 15.56 17.65 9.97
C THR A 195 14.58 18.20 11.02
N GLN A 196 13.36 18.54 10.59
CA GLN A 196 12.32 19.10 11.47
C GLN A 196 11.41 18.03 12.06
N ASN A 197 11.53 16.78 11.60
CA ASN A 197 10.60 15.69 11.89
C ASN A 197 9.14 16.10 11.74
N LYS A 198 8.84 16.70 10.57
CA LYS A 198 7.53 17.28 10.26
C LYS A 198 7.19 17.09 8.78
N TRP A 199 5.95 16.78 8.49
CA TRP A 199 5.43 16.77 7.13
C TRP A 199 5.25 18.17 6.61
N ILE A 200 5.72 18.41 5.38
CA ILE A 200 5.59 19.67 4.68
C ILE A 200 4.74 19.43 3.44
N LYS A 201 3.65 20.18 3.32
CA LYS A 201 2.85 20.15 2.10
C LYS A 201 3.67 20.71 0.96
N LEU A 202 3.80 19.95 -0.12
CA LEU A 202 4.49 20.34 -1.34
C LEU A 202 3.64 21.37 -2.13
N ARG A 203 4.28 22.06 -3.06
CA ARG A 203 3.63 23.11 -3.86
C ARG A 203 2.78 22.58 -5.01
N PHE A 204 2.88 21.30 -5.31
CA PHE A 204 2.08 20.64 -6.32
C PHE A 204 1.06 19.68 -5.72
N ASN A 205 0.07 19.31 -6.49
CA ASN A 205 -0.97 18.33 -6.20
C ASN A 205 -1.06 17.34 -7.36
N LEU A 206 -1.98 16.38 -7.29
CA LEU A 206 -2.35 15.61 -8.46
C LEU A 206 -2.88 16.53 -9.59
N PRO A 207 -2.80 16.10 -10.85
CA PRO A 207 -3.32 16.87 -11.97
C PRO A 207 -4.80 17.24 -11.79
N LYS A 208 -5.20 18.35 -12.39
CA LYS A 208 -6.59 18.83 -12.32
C LYS A 208 -7.56 17.74 -12.79
N ASN A 209 -8.63 17.52 -12.07
CA ASN A 209 -9.66 16.50 -12.32
C ASN A 209 -9.20 15.05 -12.10
N VAL A 210 -8.00 14.82 -11.58
CA VAL A 210 -7.53 13.50 -11.15
C VAL A 210 -7.74 13.36 -9.65
N SER A 211 -8.64 12.46 -9.24
CA SER A 211 -8.85 12.10 -7.84
C SER A 211 -8.72 10.59 -7.65
N ILE A 212 -8.08 10.18 -6.57
CA ILE A 212 -7.85 8.77 -6.24
C ILE A 212 -9.17 8.06 -5.94
N THR A 213 -10.06 8.74 -5.21
CA THR A 213 -11.38 8.20 -4.89
C THR A 213 -12.50 9.07 -5.43
N ARG A 214 -13.63 8.44 -5.73
CA ARG A 214 -14.90 9.10 -6.02
C ARG A 214 -15.49 9.67 -4.73
N LYS A 215 -16.58 10.44 -4.86
CA LYS A 215 -17.32 11.02 -3.72
C LYS A 215 -17.85 9.96 -2.74
N ASP A 216 -18.11 8.76 -3.23
CA ASP A 216 -18.58 7.61 -2.45
C ASP A 216 -17.43 6.73 -1.91
N GLY A 217 -16.19 7.21 -1.97
CA GLY A 217 -15.01 6.50 -1.46
C GLY A 217 -14.50 5.37 -2.34
N ARG A 218 -15.19 5.05 -3.46
CA ARG A 218 -14.73 4.00 -4.38
C ARG A 218 -13.54 4.47 -5.20
N ASP A 219 -12.71 3.51 -5.62
CA ASP A 219 -11.58 3.71 -6.53
C ASP A 219 -12.03 4.46 -7.80
N ASN A 220 -11.30 5.50 -8.15
CA ASN A 220 -11.57 6.30 -9.35
C ASN A 220 -10.62 5.98 -10.51
N GLY A 221 -9.85 4.90 -10.42
CA GLY A 221 -9.00 4.42 -11.50
C GLY A 221 -7.64 5.09 -11.61
N VAL A 222 -7.15 5.72 -10.55
CA VAL A 222 -5.79 6.29 -10.50
C VAL A 222 -4.78 5.20 -10.17
N ARG A 223 -3.71 5.11 -10.98
CA ARG A 223 -2.56 4.23 -10.74
C ARG A 223 -1.27 5.02 -10.83
N PHE A 224 -0.33 4.68 -9.94
CA PHE A 224 1.03 5.24 -9.94
C PHE A 224 1.97 4.17 -10.49
N VAL A 225 2.66 4.49 -11.57
CA VAL A 225 3.56 3.58 -12.27
C VAL A 225 4.61 4.40 -13.01
N ASP A 226 5.84 3.94 -13.03
CA ASP A 226 6.88 4.51 -13.89
C ASP A 226 6.65 4.02 -15.32
N ILE A 227 6.20 4.90 -16.22
CA ILE A 227 5.79 4.55 -17.58
C ILE A 227 6.93 4.75 -18.57
N ASN A 228 7.77 5.75 -18.30
CA ASN A 228 8.85 6.16 -19.17
C ASN A 228 10.22 5.63 -18.70
N GLU A 229 10.25 4.83 -17.63
CA GLU A 229 11.44 4.19 -17.05
C GLU A 229 12.47 5.22 -16.55
N ASP A 230 12.01 6.37 -16.03
CA ASP A 230 12.87 7.42 -15.47
C ASP A 230 13.03 7.32 -13.94
N ASN A 231 12.48 6.27 -13.32
CA ASN A 231 12.44 5.98 -11.90
C ASN A 231 11.54 6.91 -11.06
N TYR A 232 10.71 7.74 -11.69
CA TYR A 232 9.67 8.50 -10.99
C TYR A 232 8.30 7.92 -11.29
N LEU A 233 7.40 8.06 -10.33
CA LEU A 233 6.05 7.51 -10.48
C LEU A 233 5.14 8.48 -11.25
N ASP A 234 4.73 8.07 -12.43
CA ASP A 234 3.74 8.74 -13.26
C ASP A 234 2.32 8.38 -12.82
N ILE A 235 1.34 9.04 -13.40
CA ILE A 235 -0.07 8.79 -13.12
C ILE A 235 -0.79 8.34 -14.38
N ILE A 236 -1.43 7.16 -14.28
CA ILE A 236 -2.50 6.75 -15.19
C ILE A 236 -3.83 6.97 -14.48
N HIS A 237 -4.74 7.70 -15.10
CA HIS A 237 -6.11 7.82 -14.65
C HIS A 237 -7.05 7.23 -15.71
N SER A 238 -7.74 6.15 -15.37
CA SER A 238 -8.65 5.47 -16.28
C SER A 238 -9.91 5.01 -15.55
N ASN A 239 -11.05 5.53 -15.97
CA ASN A 239 -12.38 5.12 -15.51
C ASN A 239 -13.40 5.21 -16.66
N GLU A 240 -14.69 4.97 -16.38
CA GLU A 240 -15.75 4.97 -17.40
C GLU A 240 -16.00 6.32 -18.08
N LYS A 241 -15.45 7.43 -17.56
CA LYS A 241 -15.71 8.79 -18.07
C LYS A 241 -14.54 9.42 -18.80
N GLN A 242 -13.33 9.06 -18.35
CA GLN A 242 -12.10 9.64 -18.90
C GLN A 242 -10.89 8.76 -18.64
N TYR A 243 -9.85 8.96 -19.43
CA TYR A 243 -8.51 8.51 -19.09
C TYR A 243 -7.49 9.56 -19.52
N SER A 244 -6.41 9.63 -18.76
CA SER A 244 -5.29 10.53 -19.00
C SER A 244 -4.00 9.91 -18.47
N LEU A 245 -2.90 10.37 -19.05
CA LEU A 245 -1.54 10.01 -18.64
C LEU A 245 -0.84 11.30 -18.24
N HIS A 246 -0.13 11.28 -17.11
CA HIS A 246 0.61 12.41 -16.61
C HIS A 246 1.99 11.95 -16.17
N LEU A 247 3.03 12.51 -16.79
CA LEU A 247 4.41 12.22 -16.43
C LEU A 247 4.84 13.09 -15.25
N PHE A 248 5.58 12.48 -14.32
CA PHE A 248 6.18 13.24 -13.22
C PHE A 248 7.39 14.04 -13.73
N VAL A 249 7.46 15.31 -13.37
CA VAL A 249 8.57 16.18 -13.76
C VAL A 249 9.40 16.51 -12.52
N PRO A 250 10.57 15.88 -12.35
CA PRO A 250 11.45 16.17 -11.24
C PRO A 250 12.04 17.58 -11.35
N ASN A 251 12.25 18.24 -10.23
CA ASN A 251 12.95 19.53 -10.17
C ASN A 251 14.38 19.34 -9.63
N PRO A 252 15.41 19.35 -10.49
CA PRO A 252 16.78 19.04 -10.07
C PRO A 252 17.39 20.13 -9.16
N ILE A 253 16.85 21.37 -9.17
CA ILE A 253 17.39 22.49 -8.38
C ILE A 253 16.87 22.46 -6.95
N LEU A 254 15.60 22.11 -6.76
CA LEU A 254 14.93 22.15 -5.45
C LEU A 254 14.88 20.79 -4.75
N GLY A 255 15.28 19.72 -5.41
CA GLY A 255 15.10 18.34 -4.90
C GLY A 255 13.63 17.92 -4.78
N TRP A 256 12.72 18.68 -5.38
CA TRP A 256 11.28 18.47 -5.39
C TRP A 256 10.81 18.29 -6.83
N GLY A 257 9.83 17.47 -7.04
CA GLY A 257 9.12 17.47 -8.31
C GLY A 257 8.37 18.78 -8.52
N VAL A 258 8.18 19.16 -9.78
CA VAL A 258 7.21 20.21 -10.13
C VAL A 258 5.80 19.65 -10.24
N GLY A 259 5.67 18.35 -10.08
CA GLY A 259 4.43 17.59 -10.13
C GLY A 259 4.23 16.88 -11.46
N TRP A 260 3.01 16.45 -11.67
CA TRP A 260 2.60 15.75 -12.89
C TRP A 260 2.06 16.73 -13.93
N SER A 261 2.51 16.59 -15.15
CA SER A 261 2.09 17.40 -16.31
C SER A 261 1.15 16.62 -17.25
#